data_2bde69e3b71bec1fa42dbdea9e2baeeb
#
_entry.id   2bde69e3b71bec1fa42dbdea9e2baeeb
#
_cell.length_a   1.000
_cell.length_b   1.000
_cell.length_c   1.000
_cell.angle_alpha   90.00
_cell.angle_beta   90.00
_cell.angle_gamma   90.00
#
_symmetry.space_group_name_H-M   'P 1'
#
loop_
_entity.id
_entity.type
_entity.pdbx_description
1 polymer ?
#
loop_
_entity_poly.entity_id
_entity_poly.type
_entity_poly.pdbx_seq_one_letter_code
_entity_poly.pdbx_strand_id
1 'polypeptide(L)'
;ETGYGRQSLTDVWQFIINDLEKAAKYAPKTNTAGRATSGAGYTMLGKAYMSAPVETGLRDFNKAKECFEKVMGMGYSLVNYADLWNYEKPNTAESIYEFQFNNNPNRNQIQFQIGSRVAQNWWKDGCYFAGYDHVVVTEYGYETVENGGIWEDGDVRKEESIRYDFTYHGEVPNYECVAWEDLGEDHDEL
;
A
#
# COMPACT_ATOMS: atom_id res chain seq x y z
N GLU A 1 -34.15 8.37 5.92
CA GLU A 1 -34.18 6.92 6.15
C GLU A 1 -34.14 6.23 4.80
N THR A 2 -33.11 5.42 4.55
CA THR A 2 -32.87 4.78 3.22
C THR A 2 -33.79 3.58 2.93
N GLY A 3 -34.63 3.20 3.88
CA GLY A 3 -35.59 2.05 3.73
C GLY A 3 -34.94 0.65 3.65
N TYR A 4 -33.60 0.56 3.69
CA TYR A 4 -32.90 -0.72 3.65
C TYR A 4 -32.63 -1.26 5.05
N GLY A 5 -33.14 -2.48 5.32
CA GLY A 5 -32.85 -3.22 6.53
C GLY A 5 -31.44 -3.83 6.48
N ARG A 6 -30.90 -4.16 7.66
CA ARG A 6 -29.64 -4.91 7.78
C ARG A 6 -29.81 -6.31 7.22
N GLN A 7 -28.98 -6.67 6.25
CA GLN A 7 -28.98 -8.02 5.66
C GLN A 7 -28.16 -8.99 6.51
N SER A 8 -28.37 -10.28 6.32
CA SER A 8 -27.56 -11.29 6.97
C SER A 8 -26.12 -11.24 6.45
N LEU A 9 -25.18 -11.64 7.31
CA LEU A 9 -23.76 -11.68 6.93
C LEU A 9 -23.53 -12.61 5.72
N THR A 10 -24.22 -13.76 5.71
CA THR A 10 -24.13 -14.73 4.61
C THR A 10 -24.64 -14.14 3.30
N ASP A 11 -25.77 -13.44 3.30
CA ASP A 11 -26.31 -12.83 2.08
C ASP A 11 -25.38 -11.78 1.51
N VAL A 12 -24.78 -10.95 2.37
CA VAL A 12 -23.81 -9.92 1.95
C VAL A 12 -22.57 -10.56 1.32
N TRP A 13 -22.00 -11.59 1.96
CA TRP A 13 -20.82 -12.27 1.42
C TRP A 13 -21.13 -13.04 0.14
N GLN A 14 -22.31 -13.67 0.04
CA GLN A 14 -22.74 -14.33 -1.19
C GLN A 14 -22.89 -13.32 -2.34
N PHE A 15 -23.45 -12.14 -2.05
CA PHE A 15 -23.55 -11.07 -3.03
C PHE A 15 -22.18 -10.60 -3.53
N ILE A 16 -21.23 -10.37 -2.60
CA ILE A 16 -19.84 -10.00 -2.94
C ILE A 16 -19.20 -11.05 -3.85
N ILE A 17 -19.28 -12.32 -3.47
CA ILE A 17 -18.69 -13.42 -4.24
C ILE A 17 -19.32 -13.50 -5.64
N ASN A 18 -20.64 -13.44 -5.75
CA ASN A 18 -21.34 -13.50 -7.03
C ASN A 18 -20.95 -12.35 -7.98
N ASP A 19 -20.76 -11.15 -7.45
CA ASP A 19 -20.36 -10.00 -8.26
C ASP A 19 -18.89 -10.10 -8.68
N LEU A 20 -18.02 -10.59 -7.79
CA LEU A 20 -16.62 -10.82 -8.13
C LEU A 20 -16.43 -11.97 -9.12
N GLU A 21 -17.24 -13.03 -9.07
CA GLU A 21 -17.28 -14.09 -10.10
C GLU A 21 -17.63 -13.54 -11.48
N LYS A 22 -18.64 -12.63 -11.54
CA LYS A 22 -18.97 -11.94 -12.78
C LYS A 22 -17.82 -11.06 -13.27
N ALA A 23 -17.22 -10.26 -12.38
CA ALA A 23 -16.09 -9.41 -12.71
C ALA A 23 -14.90 -10.24 -13.23
N ALA A 24 -14.54 -11.31 -12.55
CA ALA A 24 -13.47 -12.23 -12.96
C ALA A 24 -13.70 -12.85 -14.34
N LYS A 25 -14.97 -13.19 -14.65
CA LYS A 25 -15.35 -13.88 -15.88
C LYS A 25 -15.51 -12.93 -17.08
N TYR A 26 -16.10 -11.76 -16.86
CA TYR A 26 -16.56 -10.90 -17.96
C TYR A 26 -15.74 -9.62 -18.14
N ALA A 27 -14.93 -9.21 -17.15
CA ALA A 27 -14.03 -8.08 -17.35
C ALA A 27 -12.96 -8.42 -18.40
N PRO A 28 -12.49 -7.44 -19.18
CA PRO A 28 -11.45 -7.67 -20.17
C PRO A 28 -10.12 -8.06 -19.51
N LYS A 29 -9.26 -8.78 -20.21
CA LYS A 29 -7.91 -9.13 -19.72
C LYS A 29 -7.02 -7.90 -19.55
N THR A 30 -7.16 -6.93 -20.43
CA THR A 30 -6.44 -5.65 -20.40
C THR A 30 -7.44 -4.50 -20.49
N ASN A 31 -7.14 -3.38 -19.83
CA ASN A 31 -8.01 -2.23 -19.81
C ASN A 31 -7.19 -0.94 -19.69
N THR A 32 -7.83 0.21 -19.83
CA THR A 32 -7.22 1.50 -19.52
C THR A 32 -6.83 1.54 -18.02
N ALA A 33 -5.71 2.18 -17.70
CA ALA A 33 -5.24 2.35 -16.33
C ALA A 33 -6.37 2.87 -15.41
N GLY A 34 -6.46 2.31 -14.21
CA GLY A 34 -7.52 2.61 -13.24
C GLY A 34 -8.86 1.91 -13.49
N ARG A 35 -8.99 1.13 -14.57
CA ARG A 35 -10.18 0.31 -14.80
C ARG A 35 -9.93 -1.16 -14.50
N ALA A 36 -10.93 -1.80 -13.92
CA ALA A 36 -10.83 -3.20 -13.52
C ALA A 36 -10.59 -4.12 -14.73
N THR A 37 -9.78 -5.14 -14.50
CA THR A 37 -9.49 -6.25 -15.41
C THR A 37 -9.98 -7.57 -14.83
N SER A 38 -9.98 -8.63 -15.63
CA SER A 38 -10.26 -9.97 -15.10
C SER A 38 -9.24 -10.40 -14.05
N GLY A 39 -7.96 -9.97 -14.15
CA GLY A 39 -6.94 -10.20 -13.14
C GLY A 39 -7.30 -9.57 -11.80
N ALA A 40 -7.76 -8.32 -11.80
CA ALA A 40 -8.30 -7.66 -10.61
C ALA A 40 -9.51 -8.41 -10.04
N GLY A 41 -10.44 -8.84 -10.91
CA GLY A 41 -11.59 -9.64 -10.52
C GLY A 41 -11.20 -10.95 -9.82
N TYR A 42 -10.30 -11.75 -10.39
CA TYR A 42 -9.83 -12.99 -9.78
C TYR A 42 -9.06 -12.74 -8.47
N THR A 43 -8.23 -11.70 -8.40
CA THR A 43 -7.51 -11.37 -7.17
C THR A 43 -8.46 -11.04 -6.03
N MET A 44 -9.47 -10.20 -6.27
CA MET A 44 -10.45 -9.85 -5.26
C MET A 44 -11.36 -11.03 -4.89
N LEU A 45 -11.71 -11.88 -5.86
CA LEU A 45 -12.48 -13.10 -5.62
C LEU A 45 -11.70 -14.07 -4.72
N GLY A 46 -10.42 -14.29 -5.00
CA GLY A 46 -9.54 -15.10 -4.17
C GLY A 46 -9.46 -14.57 -2.73
N LYS A 47 -9.29 -13.25 -2.57
CA LYS A 47 -9.33 -12.60 -1.26
C LYS A 47 -10.68 -12.78 -0.56
N ALA A 48 -11.79 -12.68 -1.28
CA ALA A 48 -13.12 -12.89 -0.72
C ALA A 48 -13.29 -14.31 -0.20
N TYR A 49 -12.89 -15.34 -0.96
CA TYR A 49 -12.92 -16.72 -0.49
C TYR A 49 -12.03 -16.99 0.73
N MET A 50 -10.85 -16.34 0.80
CA MET A 50 -9.97 -16.46 1.98
C MET A 50 -10.55 -15.80 3.23
N SER A 51 -11.20 -14.65 3.06
CA SER A 51 -11.60 -13.76 4.16
C SER A 51 -13.05 -13.92 4.61
N ALA A 52 -13.86 -14.69 3.89
CA ALA A 52 -15.24 -14.92 4.27
C ALA A 52 -15.30 -15.48 5.71
N PRO A 53 -16.15 -14.91 6.59
CA PRO A 53 -16.30 -15.41 7.95
C PRO A 53 -16.70 -16.89 7.97
N VAL A 54 -16.17 -17.65 8.92
CA VAL A 54 -16.40 -19.10 8.98
C VAL A 54 -17.89 -19.44 9.10
N GLU A 55 -18.61 -18.63 9.87
CA GLU A 55 -20.05 -18.80 10.10
C GLU A 55 -20.92 -18.65 8.85
N THR A 56 -20.40 -18.06 7.78
CA THR A 56 -21.10 -17.96 6.50
C THR A 56 -21.10 -19.27 5.71
N GLY A 57 -20.14 -20.16 6.00
CA GLY A 57 -19.87 -21.35 5.21
C GLY A 57 -19.28 -21.10 3.81
N LEU A 58 -18.89 -19.84 3.50
CA LEU A 58 -18.41 -19.43 2.17
C LEU A 58 -16.89 -19.36 2.07
N ARG A 59 -16.17 -19.49 3.19
CA ARG A 59 -14.70 -19.54 3.18
C ARG A 59 -14.22 -20.79 2.45
N ASP A 60 -13.37 -20.60 1.44
CA ASP A 60 -12.87 -21.69 0.62
C ASP A 60 -11.44 -21.41 0.13
N PHE A 61 -10.45 -21.99 0.80
CA PHE A 61 -9.05 -21.81 0.44
C PHE A 61 -8.68 -22.47 -0.89
N ASN A 62 -9.37 -23.52 -1.31
CA ASN A 62 -9.10 -24.16 -2.59
C ASN A 62 -9.54 -23.26 -3.75
N LYS A 63 -10.75 -22.69 -3.67
CA LYS A 63 -11.21 -21.71 -4.64
C LYS A 63 -10.34 -20.45 -4.66
N ALA A 64 -9.89 -20.00 -3.49
CA ALA A 64 -8.97 -18.87 -3.40
C ALA A 64 -7.66 -19.18 -4.14
N LYS A 65 -7.07 -20.35 -3.91
CA LYS A 65 -5.87 -20.84 -4.61
C LYS A 65 -6.08 -20.85 -6.12
N GLU A 66 -7.17 -21.44 -6.61
CA GLU A 66 -7.49 -21.48 -8.05
C GLU A 66 -7.58 -20.08 -8.67
N CYS A 67 -8.16 -19.11 -7.92
CA CYS A 67 -8.21 -17.73 -8.38
C CYS A 67 -6.81 -17.11 -8.52
N PHE A 68 -5.94 -17.29 -7.53
CA PHE A 68 -4.58 -16.75 -7.58
C PHE A 68 -3.73 -17.45 -8.65
N GLU A 69 -3.84 -18.75 -8.84
CA GLU A 69 -3.16 -19.47 -9.92
C GLU A 69 -3.54 -18.95 -11.31
N LYS A 70 -4.82 -18.58 -11.50
CA LYS A 70 -5.25 -17.92 -12.74
C LYS A 70 -4.58 -16.57 -12.94
N VAL A 71 -4.48 -15.75 -11.87
CA VAL A 71 -3.81 -14.45 -11.94
C VAL A 71 -2.33 -14.62 -12.26
N MET A 72 -1.64 -15.56 -11.63
CA MET A 72 -0.23 -15.87 -11.92
C MET A 72 0.00 -16.22 -13.39
N GLY A 73 -0.98 -16.83 -14.05
CA GLY A 73 -0.93 -17.14 -15.47
C GLY A 73 -1.28 -15.98 -16.42
N MET A 74 -1.56 -14.77 -15.91
CA MET A 74 -2.01 -13.63 -16.72
C MET A 74 -0.89 -12.68 -17.18
N GLY A 75 0.37 -13.02 -16.89
CA GLY A 75 1.54 -12.25 -17.36
C GLY A 75 1.98 -11.11 -16.45
N TYR A 76 1.49 -11.05 -15.22
CA TYR A 76 2.06 -10.18 -14.20
C TYR A 76 3.44 -10.70 -13.78
N SER A 77 4.36 -9.78 -13.49
CA SER A 77 5.73 -10.15 -13.09
C SER A 77 6.24 -9.18 -12.03
N LEU A 78 7.04 -9.70 -11.09
CA LEU A 78 7.69 -8.89 -10.09
C LEU A 78 8.64 -7.89 -10.76
N VAL A 79 8.70 -6.68 -10.22
CA VAL A 79 9.62 -5.62 -10.63
C VAL A 79 10.61 -5.33 -9.50
N ASN A 80 11.58 -4.46 -9.76
CA ASN A 80 12.45 -3.98 -8.69
C ASN A 80 11.58 -3.29 -7.61
N TYR A 81 11.84 -3.58 -6.34
CA TYR A 81 11.04 -3.08 -5.22
C TYR A 81 10.95 -1.54 -5.21
N ALA A 82 12.04 -0.84 -5.49
CA ALA A 82 12.06 0.63 -5.60
C ALA A 82 11.09 1.17 -6.67
N ASP A 83 10.88 0.43 -7.76
CA ASP A 83 9.99 0.85 -8.86
C ASP A 83 8.50 0.84 -8.44
N LEU A 84 8.12 0.05 -7.43
CA LEU A 84 6.76 0.03 -6.89
C LEU A 84 6.37 1.37 -6.22
N TRP A 85 7.35 2.08 -5.69
CA TRP A 85 7.14 3.33 -4.94
C TRP A 85 7.50 4.58 -5.74
N ASN A 86 8.00 4.39 -6.96
CA ASN A 86 8.36 5.49 -7.83
C ASN A 86 7.13 6.05 -8.55
N TYR A 87 6.71 7.26 -8.18
CA TYR A 87 5.54 7.94 -8.77
C TYR A 87 5.70 8.22 -10.28
N GLU A 88 6.93 8.22 -10.81
CA GLU A 88 7.21 8.36 -12.24
C GLU A 88 7.00 7.05 -13.02
N LYS A 89 6.83 5.93 -12.33
CA LYS A 89 6.62 4.60 -12.91
C LYS A 89 5.28 3.97 -12.47
N PRO A 90 4.14 4.63 -12.72
CA PRO A 90 2.84 4.07 -12.37
C PRO A 90 2.52 2.84 -13.22
N ASN A 91 1.64 1.99 -12.73
CA ASN A 91 1.12 0.81 -13.44
C ASN A 91 2.24 -0.14 -13.91
N THR A 92 3.13 -0.49 -13.00
CA THR A 92 4.23 -1.44 -13.27
C THR A 92 3.72 -2.81 -13.69
N ALA A 93 4.61 -3.66 -14.21
CA ALA A 93 4.26 -5.04 -14.60
C ALA A 93 3.76 -5.91 -13.42
N GLU A 94 4.03 -5.52 -12.18
CA GLU A 94 3.53 -6.16 -10.97
C GLU A 94 2.11 -5.70 -10.61
N SER A 95 1.69 -4.53 -11.09
CA SER A 95 0.41 -3.93 -10.74
C SER A 95 -0.77 -4.67 -11.37
N ILE A 96 -1.60 -5.26 -10.53
CA ILE A 96 -2.86 -5.89 -10.97
C ILE A 96 -3.98 -4.85 -11.09
N TYR A 97 -4.02 -3.90 -10.16
CA TYR A 97 -4.97 -2.80 -10.13
C TYR A 97 -4.45 -1.65 -9.28
N GLU A 98 -4.48 -0.43 -9.82
CA GLU A 98 -4.07 0.78 -9.12
C GLU A 98 -5.17 1.84 -9.16
N PHE A 99 -5.37 2.51 -8.03
CA PHE A 99 -6.13 3.76 -8.00
C PHE A 99 -5.27 4.87 -8.59
N GLN A 100 -5.78 5.50 -9.63
CA GLN A 100 -5.04 6.57 -10.32
C GLN A 100 -5.27 7.90 -9.60
N PHE A 101 -4.24 8.39 -8.93
CA PHE A 101 -4.21 9.71 -8.32
C PHE A 101 -3.40 10.68 -9.18
N ASN A 102 -3.72 11.95 -9.09
CA ASN A 102 -3.00 13.03 -9.75
C ASN A 102 -2.78 14.19 -8.77
N ASN A 103 -2.15 15.26 -9.23
CA ASN A 103 -1.86 16.45 -8.42
C ASN A 103 -3.11 17.32 -8.12
N ASN A 104 -4.31 16.79 -8.24
CA ASN A 104 -5.54 17.48 -7.86
C ASN A 104 -5.57 17.70 -6.32
N PRO A 105 -6.15 18.81 -5.81
CA PRO A 105 -6.32 19.02 -4.36
C PRO A 105 -7.02 17.89 -3.61
N ASN A 106 -7.83 17.08 -4.28
CA ASN A 106 -8.46 15.87 -3.71
C ASN A 106 -7.56 14.62 -3.78
N ARG A 107 -6.26 14.79 -3.71
CA ARG A 107 -5.27 13.73 -3.75
C ARG A 107 -5.36 12.75 -2.57
N ASN A 108 -4.72 11.58 -2.73
CA ASN A 108 -4.52 10.66 -1.63
C ASN A 108 -3.74 11.34 -0.49
N GLN A 109 -4.29 11.30 0.72
CA GLN A 109 -3.69 11.92 1.89
C GLN A 109 -3.01 10.91 2.84
N ILE A 110 -2.89 9.64 2.47
CA ILE A 110 -2.25 8.64 3.32
C ILE A 110 -0.82 9.05 3.67
N GLN A 111 -0.08 9.63 2.74
CA GLN A 111 1.27 10.14 2.96
C GLN A 111 1.37 11.15 4.13
N PHE A 112 0.32 11.95 4.37
CA PHE A 112 0.30 12.89 5.47
C PHE A 112 0.11 12.23 6.83
N GLN A 113 -0.51 11.05 6.85
CA GLN A 113 -0.73 10.30 8.10
C GLN A 113 0.57 9.67 8.61
N ILE A 114 1.43 9.23 7.70
CA ILE A 114 2.67 8.50 8.00
C ILE A 114 3.93 9.37 7.79
N GLY A 115 3.81 10.54 7.18
CA GLY A 115 4.92 11.44 6.96
C GLY A 115 5.34 12.16 8.24
N SER A 116 6.63 12.50 8.35
CA SER A 116 7.18 13.20 9.49
C SER A 116 6.74 14.66 9.55
N ARG A 117 6.52 15.18 10.76
CA ARG A 117 6.31 16.61 11.01
C ARG A 117 7.55 17.44 10.77
N VAL A 118 8.73 16.87 10.94
CA VAL A 118 10.00 17.55 10.67
C VAL A 118 10.08 18.02 9.23
N ALA A 119 9.47 17.28 8.31
CA ALA A 119 9.36 17.66 6.91
C ALA A 119 8.16 18.59 6.62
N GLN A 120 7.42 19.03 7.63
CA GLN A 120 6.26 19.90 7.45
C GLN A 120 6.70 21.26 6.92
N ASN A 121 5.96 21.76 5.90
CA ASN A 121 6.26 23.01 5.19
C ASN A 121 7.49 22.93 4.26
N TRP A 122 8.00 21.78 3.97
CA TRP A 122 9.09 21.61 3.03
C TRP A 122 8.56 21.53 1.60
N TRP A 123 9.15 22.34 0.74
CA TRP A 123 8.81 22.39 -0.68
C TRP A 123 10.07 22.23 -1.51
N LYS A 124 10.17 21.17 -2.30
CA LYS A 124 11.26 20.95 -3.23
C LYS A 124 10.77 20.29 -4.50
N ASP A 125 11.21 20.77 -5.66
CA ASP A 125 10.93 20.20 -6.97
C ASP A 125 9.44 19.95 -7.26
N GLY A 126 8.57 20.84 -6.75
CA GLY A 126 7.12 20.70 -6.88
C GLY A 126 6.48 19.66 -5.94
N CYS A 127 7.25 19.03 -5.09
CA CYS A 127 6.78 18.08 -4.09
C CYS A 127 6.69 18.75 -2.73
N TYR A 128 5.54 18.64 -2.07
CA TYR A 128 5.32 19.10 -0.72
C TYR A 128 5.53 17.95 0.25
N PHE A 129 6.53 18.07 1.09
CA PHE A 129 6.81 17.13 2.16
C PHE A 129 6.13 17.62 3.43
N ALA A 130 5.13 16.91 3.88
CA ALA A 130 4.42 17.20 5.12
C ALA A 130 3.90 15.92 5.73
N GLY A 131 3.81 15.89 7.04
CA GLY A 131 3.28 14.77 7.77
C GLY A 131 2.69 15.17 9.10
N TYR A 132 1.95 14.26 9.71
CA TYR A 132 1.27 14.45 10.98
C TYR A 132 1.79 13.51 12.07
N ASP A 133 2.73 12.61 11.74
CA ASP A 133 3.26 11.57 12.63
C ASP A 133 2.16 10.75 13.33
N HIS A 134 1.04 10.54 12.66
CA HIS A 134 -0.07 9.76 13.23
C HIS A 134 0.27 8.28 13.31
N VAL A 135 1.14 7.82 12.42
CA VAL A 135 1.68 6.46 12.41
C VAL A 135 3.18 6.55 12.28
N VAL A 136 3.88 6.06 13.28
CA VAL A 136 5.34 6.02 13.30
C VAL A 136 5.81 4.58 13.34
N VAL A 137 7.02 4.35 12.83
CA VAL A 137 7.64 3.02 12.88
C VAL A 137 8.05 2.71 14.31
N THR A 138 7.74 1.50 14.78
CA THR A 138 8.20 1.01 16.07
C THR A 138 9.66 0.55 15.98
N GLU A 139 10.36 0.47 17.10
CA GLU A 139 11.70 -0.13 17.17
C GLU A 139 11.75 -1.51 16.51
N TYR A 140 10.78 -2.37 16.79
CA TYR A 140 10.65 -3.67 16.13
C TYR A 140 10.53 -3.57 14.60
N GLY A 141 9.80 -2.59 14.08
CA GLY A 141 9.64 -2.34 12.64
C GLY A 141 10.84 -1.68 11.99
N TYR A 142 11.74 -1.09 12.77
CA TYR A 142 12.94 -0.42 12.30
C TYR A 142 14.19 -1.32 12.37
N GLU A 143 14.33 -2.09 13.44
CA GLU A 143 15.52 -2.87 13.73
C GLU A 143 15.70 -4.10 12.83
N THR A 144 16.95 -4.57 12.72
CA THR A 144 17.28 -5.83 12.06
C THR A 144 16.92 -7.04 12.93
N VAL A 145 16.82 -8.22 12.32
CA VAL A 145 16.57 -9.47 13.05
C VAL A 145 17.62 -9.71 14.15
N GLU A 146 18.88 -9.35 13.88
CA GLU A 146 19.97 -9.45 14.87
C GLU A 146 19.70 -8.61 16.12
N ASN A 147 19.09 -7.44 15.95
CA ASN A 147 18.71 -6.52 17.03
C ASN A 147 17.26 -6.71 17.52
N GLY A 148 16.61 -7.82 17.13
CA GLY A 148 15.26 -8.15 17.56
C GLY A 148 14.14 -7.57 16.71
N GLY A 149 14.47 -6.98 15.56
CA GLY A 149 13.51 -6.42 14.58
C GLY A 149 13.10 -7.41 13.50
N ILE A 150 12.66 -6.88 12.35
CA ILE A 150 12.08 -7.66 11.25
C ILE A 150 12.95 -7.75 9.99
N TRP A 151 14.00 -6.95 9.88
CA TRP A 151 14.78 -6.85 8.65
C TRP A 151 15.96 -7.81 8.66
N GLU A 152 16.04 -8.69 7.65
CA GLU A 152 17.23 -9.48 7.39
C GLU A 152 18.37 -8.59 6.90
N ASP A 153 19.62 -9.02 7.13
CA ASP A 153 20.79 -8.29 6.62
C ASP A 153 20.75 -8.23 5.09
N GLY A 154 20.91 -7.02 4.53
CA GLY A 154 20.82 -6.77 3.09
C GLY A 154 19.41 -6.76 2.50
N ASP A 155 18.36 -6.74 3.33
CA ASP A 155 16.99 -6.57 2.84
C ASP A 155 16.77 -5.14 2.32
N VAL A 156 16.80 -5.00 1.00
CA VAL A 156 16.65 -3.71 0.30
C VAL A 156 15.33 -3.01 0.58
N ARG A 157 14.31 -3.73 1.06
CA ARG A 157 12.99 -3.15 1.35
C ARG A 157 13.03 -2.18 2.52
N LYS A 158 13.96 -2.34 3.47
CA LYS A 158 14.10 -1.43 4.60
C LYS A 158 14.38 -0.01 4.12
N GLU A 159 15.40 0.17 3.30
CA GLU A 159 15.84 1.47 2.79
C GLU A 159 14.78 2.16 1.93
N GLU A 160 14.01 1.38 1.19
CA GLU A 160 12.94 1.89 0.33
C GLU A 160 11.63 2.17 1.09
N SER A 161 11.41 1.53 2.23
CA SER A 161 10.18 1.66 3.01
C SER A 161 10.29 2.67 4.15
N ILE A 162 11.47 2.82 4.73
CA ILE A 162 11.71 3.65 5.91
C ILE A 162 12.82 4.64 5.57
N ARG A 163 12.48 5.91 5.60
CA ARG A 163 13.47 6.96 5.43
C ARG A 163 14.02 7.33 6.80
N TYR A 164 15.30 7.11 6.96
CA TYR A 164 16.11 7.49 8.11
C TYR A 164 17.45 8.00 7.57
N ASP A 165 18.17 8.75 8.34
CA ASP A 165 19.51 9.25 8.01
C ASP A 165 19.54 9.88 6.59
N PHE A 166 18.93 11.05 6.45
CA PHE A 166 18.85 11.74 5.17
C PHE A 166 19.12 13.24 5.32
N THR A 167 19.67 13.83 4.26
CA THR A 167 19.95 15.25 4.17
C THR A 167 18.88 15.93 3.32
N TYR A 168 18.27 16.99 3.83
CA TYR A 168 17.40 17.86 3.04
C TYR A 168 18.21 18.89 2.27
N HIS A 169 18.07 18.94 0.95
CA HIS A 169 18.65 19.95 0.10
C HIS A 169 17.56 20.91 -0.40
N GLY A 170 17.70 22.18 -0.14
CA GLY A 170 16.78 23.21 -0.60
C GLY A 170 17.24 24.60 -0.16
N GLU A 171 16.38 25.62 -0.34
CA GLU A 171 16.63 26.99 0.12
C GLU A 171 16.61 27.14 1.65
N VAL A 172 16.18 26.11 2.36
CA VAL A 172 16.27 26.04 3.82
C VAL A 172 17.64 25.50 4.18
N PRO A 173 18.34 26.07 5.17
CA PRO A 173 19.68 25.65 5.55
C PRO A 173 19.73 24.14 5.72
N ASN A 174 20.76 23.52 5.12
CA ASN A 174 21.01 22.09 5.13
C ASN A 174 20.68 21.47 6.48
N TYR A 175 19.54 20.81 6.57
CA TYR A 175 19.32 19.87 7.64
C TYR A 175 20.00 18.56 7.22
N GLU A 176 21.18 18.33 7.75
CA GLU A 176 21.69 16.97 7.80
C GLU A 176 20.82 16.24 8.82
N CYS A 177 20.05 15.26 8.37
CA CYS A 177 19.46 14.34 9.30
C CYS A 177 20.58 13.51 9.90
N VAL A 178 20.98 13.86 11.07
CA VAL A 178 21.84 13.06 11.91
C VAL A 178 21.01 11.95 12.55
N ALA A 179 21.65 10.84 12.88
CA ALA A 179 21.00 9.79 13.66
C ALA A 179 20.42 10.38 14.96
N TRP A 180 19.31 9.84 15.41
CA TRP A 180 18.61 10.34 16.61
C TRP A 180 19.56 10.48 17.81
N GLU A 181 20.47 9.52 17.98
CA GLU A 181 21.47 9.51 19.04
C GLU A 181 22.48 10.66 18.96
N ASP A 182 22.66 11.25 17.77
CA ASP A 182 23.60 12.34 17.53
C ASP A 182 22.98 13.73 17.67
N LEU A 183 21.65 13.83 17.89
CA LEU A 183 20.93 15.11 18.03
C LEU A 183 21.17 15.82 19.36
N GLY A 184 21.83 15.19 20.32
CA GLY A 184 22.07 15.77 21.65
C GLY A 184 20.82 15.86 22.52
N GLU A 185 20.92 16.58 23.64
CA GLU A 185 19.83 16.64 24.64
C GLU A 185 18.63 17.53 24.22
N ASP A 186 18.78 18.33 23.15
CA ASP A 186 17.76 19.30 22.72
C ASP A 186 16.84 18.77 21.61
N HIS A 187 16.88 17.46 21.33
CA HIS A 187 16.07 16.86 20.25
C HIS A 187 14.55 16.87 20.52
N ASP A 188 14.13 17.12 21.76
CA ASP A 188 12.71 17.21 22.12
C ASP A 188 12.04 18.51 21.63
N GLU A 189 12.84 19.47 21.11
CA GLU A 189 12.33 20.74 20.56
C GLU A 189 12.21 20.72 19.01
N LEU A 190 12.54 19.63 18.35
CA LEU A 190 12.41 19.42 16.92
C LEU A 190 11.17 18.58 16.58
#